data_ed5e24e195f49601f107818c203f9079
#
_entry.id   ed5e24e195f49601f107818c203f9079
#
_cell.length_a   1.000
_cell.length_b   1.000
_cell.length_c   1.000
_cell.angle_alpha   90.00
_cell.angle_beta   90.00
_cell.angle_gamma   90.00
#
_symmetry.space_group_name_H-M   'P 1'
#
loop_
_entity.id
_entity.type
_entity.pdbx_description
1 polymer ?
#
loop_
_entity_poly.entity_id
_entity_poly.type
_entity_poly.pdbx_seq_one_letter_code
_entity_poly.pdbx_strand_id
1 'polypeptide(L)'
;MDQALTRQKIRELRALVGDGDRVAIVLQDDPDPDAMSSAIALRTLLGRNKLTTPIFAFKPVTRPENRTMMHLLEIEIAEAETLALGVYDKIAMVDVEPPYFGDKLPRADIVIDHHPGYVAGIAPFEDVRVGYGATATIMTEYLISAAEHISERLATALLYGIRSDTLALSRRVTEVDIEAFTHLYPLANYNLLRQIDRPELPLSFARILSRAMGRMNLRDGIVVLHLGVVERDDLIVQMADFCLQFEGVKLVAIAGKLDRDLVIAVRNHGVGHSHSGEIVKRLFNEIGSAGGHRNMAKAVIPLSAWRRREGTTRDNAIEPRLRELFTTAILGEEDRAGSIDQRSTKNGA
;
A
#
# COMPACT_ATOMS: atom_id res chain seq x y z
N MET A 1 19.39 -17.16 -5.21
CA MET A 1 19.96 -15.88 -5.74
C MET A 1 20.80 -16.12 -6.99
N ASP A 2 20.55 -15.43 -8.09
CA ASP A 2 21.43 -15.45 -9.28
C ASP A 2 22.55 -14.41 -9.12
N GLN A 3 23.61 -14.81 -8.45
CA GLN A 3 24.75 -13.92 -8.13
C GLN A 3 25.46 -13.37 -9.39
N ALA A 4 25.45 -14.09 -10.51
CA ALA A 4 26.11 -13.64 -11.73
C ALA A 4 25.35 -12.48 -12.37
N LEU A 5 24.05 -12.64 -12.54
CA LEU A 5 23.15 -11.59 -13.03
C LEU A 5 23.19 -10.35 -12.12
N THR A 6 23.08 -10.57 -10.81
CA THR A 6 23.06 -9.47 -9.82
C THR A 6 24.38 -8.68 -9.83
N ARG A 7 25.53 -9.32 -9.91
CA ARG A 7 26.82 -8.63 -10.05
C ARG A 7 26.95 -7.88 -11.36
N GLN A 8 26.38 -8.40 -12.45
CA GLN A 8 26.32 -7.68 -13.72
C GLN A 8 25.47 -6.42 -13.59
N LYS A 9 24.26 -6.52 -13.02
CA LYS A 9 23.36 -5.38 -12.79
C LYS A 9 23.99 -4.30 -11.92
N ILE A 10 24.69 -4.68 -10.85
CA ILE A 10 25.42 -3.73 -10.00
C ILE A 10 26.50 -2.98 -10.80
N ARG A 11 27.26 -3.67 -11.67
CA ARG A 11 28.25 -3.00 -12.52
C ARG A 11 27.60 -2.03 -13.50
N GLU A 12 26.51 -2.43 -14.14
CA GLU A 12 25.73 -1.57 -15.08
C GLU A 12 25.20 -0.32 -14.35
N LEU A 13 24.62 -0.48 -13.19
CA LEU A 13 24.10 0.61 -12.35
C LEU A 13 25.21 1.59 -11.94
N ARG A 14 26.33 1.07 -11.44
CA ARG A 14 27.49 1.90 -11.06
C ARG A 14 28.18 2.58 -12.24
N ALA A 15 28.11 1.99 -13.43
CA ALA A 15 28.62 2.63 -14.65
C ALA A 15 27.70 3.75 -15.16
N LEU A 16 26.40 3.66 -14.88
CA LEU A 16 25.42 4.67 -15.26
C LEU A 16 25.46 5.90 -14.33
N VAL A 17 25.80 5.71 -13.06
CA VAL A 17 25.80 6.76 -12.02
C VAL A 17 27.24 7.18 -11.73
N GLY A 18 27.66 8.33 -12.26
CA GLY A 18 28.98 8.90 -12.02
C GLY A 18 29.15 9.42 -10.58
N ASP A 19 30.40 9.56 -10.12
CA ASP A 19 30.71 9.97 -8.74
C ASP A 19 30.11 11.32 -8.33
N GLY A 20 29.98 12.26 -9.27
CA GLY A 20 29.43 13.59 -9.06
C GLY A 20 27.92 13.70 -9.24
N ASP A 21 27.25 12.69 -9.79
CA ASP A 21 25.84 12.75 -10.16
C ASP A 21 24.93 12.94 -8.94
N ARG A 22 23.95 13.82 -9.07
CA ARG A 22 22.83 13.93 -8.14
C ARG A 22 21.68 13.03 -8.62
N VAL A 23 21.22 12.13 -7.77
CA VAL A 23 20.17 11.16 -8.11
C VAL A 23 18.90 11.48 -7.34
N ALA A 24 17.78 11.70 -8.04
CA ALA A 24 16.47 11.75 -7.38
C ALA A 24 15.86 10.34 -7.38
N ILE A 25 15.48 9.82 -6.21
CA ILE A 25 14.69 8.58 -6.11
C ILE A 25 13.22 8.99 -5.97
N VAL A 26 12.37 8.51 -6.86
CA VAL A 26 10.94 8.85 -6.87
C VAL A 26 10.12 7.59 -6.62
N LEU A 27 9.21 7.68 -5.67
CA LEU A 27 8.31 6.61 -5.23
C LEU A 27 6.87 6.92 -5.65
N GLN A 28 6.01 5.90 -5.63
CA GLN A 28 4.57 6.03 -5.84
C GLN A 28 3.93 6.95 -4.78
N ASP A 29 2.70 7.35 -5.05
CA ASP A 29 1.86 8.08 -4.08
C ASP A 29 1.61 7.23 -2.82
N ASP A 30 1.71 7.84 -1.63
CA ASP A 30 1.54 7.13 -0.34
C ASP A 30 2.45 5.89 -0.24
N PRO A 31 3.79 6.06 -0.35
CA PRO A 31 4.72 4.94 -0.47
C PRO A 31 4.55 3.93 0.67
N ASP A 32 4.66 2.68 0.30
CA ASP A 32 4.60 1.57 1.25
C ASP A 32 6.00 1.19 1.80
N PRO A 33 6.08 0.23 2.71
CA PRO A 33 7.35 -0.18 3.30
C PRO A 33 8.35 -0.77 2.30
N ASP A 34 7.88 -1.42 1.23
CA ASP A 34 8.76 -1.98 0.21
C ASP A 34 9.43 -0.87 -0.61
N ALA A 35 8.67 0.07 -1.14
CA ALA A 35 9.18 1.25 -1.83
C ALA A 35 10.18 2.04 -0.96
N MET A 36 9.80 2.33 0.30
CA MET A 36 10.63 3.11 1.21
C MET A 36 11.95 2.43 1.55
N SER A 37 11.93 1.12 1.86
CA SER A 37 13.13 0.36 2.18
C SER A 37 14.05 0.18 0.96
N SER A 38 13.47 -0.05 -0.20
CA SER A 38 14.20 -0.17 -1.46
C SER A 38 14.90 1.13 -1.86
N ALA A 39 14.26 2.28 -1.62
CA ALA A 39 14.87 3.59 -1.88
C ALA A 39 16.11 3.86 -1.00
N ILE A 40 16.04 3.59 0.30
CA ILE A 40 17.21 3.76 1.18
C ILE A 40 18.31 2.73 0.88
N ALA A 41 17.93 1.53 0.44
CA ALA A 41 18.88 0.51 0.01
C ALA A 41 19.61 0.91 -1.27
N LEU A 42 18.91 1.45 -2.27
CA LEU A 42 19.52 1.98 -3.48
C LEU A 42 20.51 3.11 -3.16
N ARG A 43 20.10 4.06 -2.31
CA ARG A 43 20.99 5.14 -1.86
C ARG A 43 22.27 4.60 -1.17
N THR A 44 22.14 3.57 -0.35
CA THR A 44 23.28 2.89 0.31
C THR A 44 24.17 2.20 -0.71
N LEU A 45 23.62 1.45 -1.65
CA LEU A 45 24.35 0.75 -2.72
C LEU A 45 25.16 1.71 -3.61
N LEU A 46 24.64 2.92 -3.84
CA LEU A 46 25.32 3.97 -4.59
C LEU A 46 26.37 4.74 -3.74
N GLY A 47 26.51 4.43 -2.46
CA GLY A 47 27.44 5.14 -1.55
C GLY A 47 27.06 6.63 -1.36
N ARG A 48 25.77 6.97 -1.42
CA ARG A 48 25.26 8.34 -1.42
C ARG A 48 24.60 8.70 -0.09
N ASN A 49 24.34 9.98 0.10
CA ASN A 49 23.67 10.51 1.27
C ASN A 49 22.33 11.20 0.91
N LYS A 50 21.59 11.68 1.90
CA LYS A 50 20.28 12.32 1.73
C LYS A 50 20.32 13.60 0.88
N LEU A 51 21.44 14.31 0.84
CA LEU A 51 21.59 15.57 0.10
C LEU A 51 21.86 15.32 -1.39
N THR A 52 22.64 14.28 -1.71
CA THR A 52 23.00 13.93 -3.09
C THR A 52 21.98 12.99 -3.73
N THR A 53 21.22 12.26 -2.90
CA THR A 53 20.23 11.28 -3.35
C THR A 53 18.96 11.37 -2.47
N PRO A 54 18.19 12.48 -2.56
CA PRO A 54 16.91 12.61 -1.88
C PRO A 54 15.86 11.67 -2.45
N ILE A 55 14.87 11.34 -1.61
CA ILE A 55 13.71 10.51 -1.96
C ILE A 55 12.49 11.42 -2.05
N PHE A 56 11.65 11.22 -3.06
CA PHE A 56 10.45 12.00 -3.34
C PHE A 56 9.22 11.12 -3.51
N ALA A 57 8.05 11.67 -3.14
CA ALA A 57 6.74 11.13 -3.48
C ALA A 57 5.77 12.28 -3.78
N PHE A 58 4.79 12.10 -4.68
CA PHE A 58 3.81 13.15 -5.03
C PHE A 58 2.72 13.31 -3.97
N LYS A 59 2.46 12.28 -3.15
CA LYS A 59 1.57 12.38 -2.00
C LYS A 59 2.26 11.90 -0.74
N PRO A 60 1.91 12.50 0.40
CA PRO A 60 2.51 12.14 1.67
C PRO A 60 2.12 10.72 2.10
N VAL A 61 2.95 10.12 2.93
CA VAL A 61 2.67 8.84 3.59
C VAL A 61 1.53 9.02 4.60
N THR A 62 0.45 8.29 4.43
CA THR A 62 -0.76 8.42 5.24
C THR A 62 -0.94 7.30 6.26
N ARG A 63 -0.52 6.07 5.94
CA ARG A 63 -0.69 4.92 6.84
C ARG A 63 0.13 5.08 8.11
N PRO A 64 -0.46 4.81 9.30
CA PRO A 64 0.22 5.01 10.58
C PRO A 64 1.49 4.19 10.72
N GLU A 65 1.45 2.92 10.32
CA GLU A 65 2.59 2.01 10.34
C GLU A 65 3.72 2.53 9.45
N ASN A 66 3.41 3.04 8.25
CA ASN A 66 4.39 3.59 7.33
C ASN A 66 5.00 4.89 7.88
N ARG A 67 4.18 5.76 8.48
CA ARG A 67 4.66 6.98 9.17
C ARG A 67 5.52 6.65 10.36
N THR A 68 5.15 5.63 11.14
CA THR A 68 5.94 5.14 12.27
C THR A 68 7.27 4.58 11.78
N MET A 69 7.27 3.82 10.68
CA MET A 69 8.49 3.35 10.02
C MET A 69 9.41 4.51 9.61
N MET A 70 8.86 5.52 8.93
CA MET A 70 9.62 6.70 8.54
C MET A 70 10.26 7.39 9.75
N HIS A 71 9.48 7.60 10.81
CA HIS A 71 9.97 8.25 12.02
C HIS A 71 11.06 7.45 12.73
N LEU A 72 10.80 6.18 13.02
CA LEU A 72 11.72 5.31 13.76
C LEU A 72 13.00 4.97 12.99
N LEU A 73 12.90 4.86 11.66
CA LEU A 73 14.03 4.53 10.79
C LEU A 73 14.66 5.77 10.12
N GLU A 74 14.22 6.99 10.49
CA GLU A 74 14.71 8.27 9.97
C GLU A 74 14.70 8.34 8.43
N ILE A 75 13.61 7.85 7.82
CA ILE A 75 13.39 7.90 6.38
C ILE A 75 12.77 9.26 6.05
N GLU A 76 13.47 10.06 5.27
CA GLU A 76 13.00 11.37 4.81
C GLU A 76 12.51 11.25 3.36
N ILE A 77 11.26 11.65 3.13
CA ILE A 77 10.65 11.71 1.81
C ILE A 77 10.16 13.15 1.60
N ALA A 78 10.65 13.78 0.54
CA ALA A 78 10.25 15.13 0.15
C ALA A 78 9.04 15.08 -0.81
N GLU A 79 8.29 16.20 -0.88
CA GLU A 79 7.20 16.31 -1.84
C GLU A 79 7.75 16.46 -3.28
N ALA A 80 7.29 15.60 -4.20
CA ALA A 80 7.78 15.59 -5.58
C ALA A 80 7.34 16.83 -6.39
N GLU A 81 6.35 17.60 -5.92
CA GLU A 81 6.00 18.91 -6.52
C GLU A 81 7.16 19.91 -6.42
N THR A 82 8.09 19.69 -5.47
CA THR A 82 9.32 20.49 -5.33
C THR A 82 10.49 19.93 -6.17
N LEU A 83 10.27 18.83 -6.91
CA LEU A 83 11.28 18.16 -7.71
C LEU A 83 11.63 19.00 -8.95
N ALA A 84 12.71 19.76 -8.87
CA ALA A 84 13.27 20.46 -10.02
C ALA A 84 14.09 19.48 -10.86
N LEU A 85 13.47 18.85 -11.87
CA LEU A 85 14.09 17.81 -12.71
C LEU A 85 15.47 18.19 -13.27
N GLY A 86 15.67 19.46 -13.61
CA GLY A 86 16.95 19.97 -14.15
C GLY A 86 18.09 20.04 -13.14
N VAL A 87 17.84 19.78 -11.85
CA VAL A 87 18.86 19.78 -10.78
C VAL A 87 19.48 18.40 -10.57
N TYR A 88 18.82 17.35 -11.06
CA TYR A 88 19.26 15.96 -10.89
C TYR A 88 19.75 15.39 -12.23
N ASP A 89 20.91 14.74 -12.17
CA ASP A 89 21.54 14.10 -13.33
C ASP A 89 20.84 12.80 -13.69
N LYS A 90 20.33 12.09 -12.67
CA LYS A 90 19.62 10.83 -12.80
C LYS A 90 18.32 10.81 -11.99
N ILE A 91 17.31 10.15 -12.54
CA ILE A 91 16.04 9.85 -11.87
C ILE A 91 15.92 8.34 -11.73
N ALA A 92 15.82 7.86 -10.49
CA ALA A 92 15.59 6.47 -10.16
C ALA A 92 14.15 6.27 -9.69
N MET A 93 13.51 5.23 -10.18
CA MET A 93 12.22 4.74 -9.71
C MET A 93 12.44 3.36 -9.11
N VAL A 94 11.97 3.16 -7.88
CA VAL A 94 12.02 1.87 -7.20
C VAL A 94 10.62 1.51 -6.72
N ASP A 95 10.24 0.26 -6.95
CA ASP A 95 8.93 -0.28 -6.63
C ASP A 95 7.77 0.43 -7.36
N VAL A 96 8.10 1.09 -8.45
CA VAL A 96 7.16 1.80 -9.32
C VAL A 96 7.75 1.99 -10.71
N GLU A 97 6.90 2.04 -11.72
CA GLU A 97 7.27 2.20 -13.12
C GLU A 97 6.87 3.58 -13.68
N PRO A 98 7.60 4.10 -14.69
CA PRO A 98 7.31 5.40 -15.30
C PRO A 98 5.86 5.64 -15.73
N PRO A 99 5.11 4.68 -16.30
CA PRO A 99 3.72 4.89 -16.69
C PRO A 99 2.78 5.29 -15.55
N TYR A 100 3.13 4.99 -14.31
CA TYR A 100 2.38 5.40 -13.13
C TYR A 100 2.25 6.93 -13.02
N PHE A 101 3.29 7.66 -13.39
CA PHE A 101 3.36 9.12 -13.26
C PHE A 101 2.80 9.86 -14.48
N GLY A 102 2.66 9.20 -15.64
CA GLY A 102 2.24 9.82 -16.89
C GLY A 102 3.12 11.03 -17.25
N ASP A 103 2.48 12.13 -17.65
CA ASP A 103 3.18 13.36 -18.06
C ASP A 103 3.90 14.11 -16.93
N LYS A 104 3.63 13.76 -15.66
CA LYS A 104 4.26 14.41 -14.50
C LYS A 104 5.74 14.09 -14.39
N LEU A 105 6.15 12.88 -14.77
CA LEU A 105 7.52 12.42 -14.70
C LEU A 105 7.86 11.55 -15.92
N PRO A 106 8.13 12.18 -17.07
CA PRO A 106 8.27 11.47 -18.35
C PRO A 106 9.61 10.74 -18.51
N ARG A 107 10.54 10.91 -17.55
CA ARG A 107 11.90 10.35 -17.64
C ARG A 107 12.21 9.49 -16.43
N ALA A 108 12.77 8.31 -16.68
CA ALA A 108 13.49 7.50 -15.72
C ALA A 108 14.85 7.11 -16.28
N ASP A 109 15.89 7.10 -15.46
CA ASP A 109 17.22 6.59 -15.82
C ASP A 109 17.46 5.21 -15.22
N ILE A 110 16.81 4.93 -14.09
CA ILE A 110 16.94 3.69 -13.32
C ILE A 110 15.52 3.24 -12.94
N VAL A 111 15.19 1.97 -13.22
CA VAL A 111 13.98 1.30 -12.77
C VAL A 111 14.34 -0.02 -12.10
N ILE A 112 13.93 -0.21 -10.86
CA ILE A 112 14.07 -1.47 -10.11
C ILE A 112 12.70 -1.80 -9.53
N ASP A 113 12.10 -2.92 -9.97
CA ASP A 113 10.72 -3.25 -9.63
C ASP A 113 10.47 -4.76 -9.62
N HIS A 114 9.35 -5.19 -9.00
CA HIS A 114 8.91 -6.58 -9.02
C HIS A 114 7.48 -6.76 -9.57
N HIS A 115 6.80 -5.67 -9.91
CA HIS A 115 5.42 -5.71 -10.37
C HIS A 115 5.28 -6.34 -11.77
N PRO A 116 4.16 -7.03 -12.06
CA PRO A 116 3.86 -7.57 -13.38
C PRO A 116 3.37 -6.48 -14.33
N GLY A 117 3.61 -6.68 -15.63
CA GLY A 117 3.10 -5.78 -16.69
C GLY A 117 4.11 -4.77 -17.18
N TYR A 118 5.35 -4.85 -16.75
CA TYR A 118 6.44 -3.98 -17.17
C TYR A 118 6.66 -4.03 -18.68
N VAL A 119 6.91 -2.86 -19.26
CA VAL A 119 7.30 -2.71 -20.66
C VAL A 119 8.79 -2.35 -20.72
N ALA A 120 9.64 -3.26 -21.17
CA ALA A 120 11.09 -3.06 -21.25
C ALA A 120 11.48 -1.93 -22.24
N GLY A 121 12.61 -1.29 -21.97
CA GLY A 121 13.19 -0.25 -22.81
C GLY A 121 12.75 1.17 -22.49
N ILE A 122 12.19 1.40 -21.29
CA ILE A 122 11.76 2.73 -20.82
C ILE A 122 12.91 3.49 -20.15
N ALA A 123 13.88 2.79 -19.56
CA ALA A 123 15.00 3.40 -18.86
C ALA A 123 16.35 2.80 -19.30
N PRO A 124 17.46 3.58 -19.27
CA PRO A 124 18.81 3.07 -19.52
C PRO A 124 19.24 1.93 -18.62
N PHE A 125 18.78 1.91 -17.38
CA PHE A 125 18.96 0.79 -16.45
C PHE A 125 17.61 0.27 -15.98
N GLU A 126 17.41 -1.03 -16.13
CA GLU A 126 16.18 -1.72 -15.74
C GLU A 126 16.53 -3.07 -15.09
N ASP A 127 15.98 -3.32 -13.91
CA ASP A 127 15.97 -4.64 -13.30
C ASP A 127 14.59 -4.92 -12.69
N VAL A 128 13.72 -5.53 -13.50
CA VAL A 128 12.35 -5.87 -13.12
C VAL A 128 12.23 -7.39 -12.97
N ARG A 129 11.93 -7.85 -11.74
CA ARG A 129 11.92 -9.27 -11.38
C ARG A 129 10.53 -9.70 -10.90
N VAL A 130 9.61 -9.84 -11.83
CA VAL A 130 8.18 -10.18 -11.60
C VAL A 130 7.95 -11.44 -10.73
N GLY A 131 8.94 -12.32 -10.62
CA GLY A 131 8.85 -13.51 -9.76
C GLY A 131 9.14 -13.27 -8.29
N TYR A 132 9.73 -12.14 -7.93
CA TYR A 132 10.12 -11.82 -6.55
C TYR A 132 8.91 -11.28 -5.77
N GLY A 133 8.88 -11.56 -4.46
CA GLY A 133 7.80 -11.15 -3.59
C GLY A 133 7.86 -9.68 -3.19
N ALA A 134 9.01 -9.01 -3.36
CA ALA A 134 9.23 -7.62 -3.01
C ALA A 134 10.43 -7.02 -3.75
N THR A 135 10.43 -5.73 -4.03
CA THR A 135 11.60 -4.97 -4.54
C THR A 135 12.71 -4.93 -3.49
N ALA A 136 12.38 -4.93 -2.19
CA ALA A 136 13.32 -5.05 -1.08
C ALA A 136 14.12 -6.37 -1.12
N THR A 137 13.58 -7.44 -1.70
CA THR A 137 14.31 -8.68 -1.96
C THR A 137 15.41 -8.44 -2.99
N ILE A 138 15.12 -7.76 -4.09
CA ILE A 138 16.12 -7.41 -5.14
C ILE A 138 17.22 -6.55 -4.53
N MET A 139 16.85 -5.54 -3.76
CA MET A 139 17.81 -4.64 -3.13
C MET A 139 18.66 -5.33 -2.08
N THR A 140 18.11 -6.28 -1.33
CA THR A 140 18.89 -7.12 -0.38
C THR A 140 19.91 -7.96 -1.12
N GLU A 141 19.52 -8.59 -2.23
CA GLU A 141 20.46 -9.36 -3.06
C GLU A 141 21.59 -8.48 -3.62
N TYR A 142 21.29 -7.24 -4.00
CA TYR A 142 22.28 -6.26 -4.46
C TYR A 142 23.28 -5.92 -3.36
N LEU A 143 22.81 -5.58 -2.17
CA LEU A 143 23.68 -5.22 -1.04
C LEU A 143 24.59 -6.38 -0.64
N ILE A 144 24.05 -7.61 -0.57
CA ILE A 144 24.85 -8.82 -0.27
C ILE A 144 25.90 -9.05 -1.37
N SER A 145 25.52 -8.98 -2.64
CA SER A 145 26.41 -9.24 -3.77
C SER A 145 27.49 -8.17 -3.94
N ALA A 146 27.21 -6.94 -3.51
CA ALA A 146 28.15 -5.83 -3.47
C ALA A 146 29.04 -5.83 -2.22
N ALA A 147 28.80 -6.74 -1.26
CA ALA A 147 29.42 -6.75 0.06
C ALA A 147 29.26 -5.42 0.82
N GLU A 148 28.14 -4.73 0.62
CA GLU A 148 27.83 -3.49 1.33
C GLU A 148 27.43 -3.78 2.77
N HIS A 149 27.79 -2.86 3.66
CA HIS A 149 27.40 -2.97 5.08
C HIS A 149 25.90 -2.68 5.24
N ILE A 150 25.14 -3.67 5.70
CA ILE A 150 23.73 -3.52 6.03
C ILE A 150 23.61 -3.17 7.51
N SER A 151 23.36 -1.89 7.81
CA SER A 151 23.15 -1.43 9.19
C SER A 151 21.87 -2.03 9.77
N GLU A 152 21.77 -2.11 11.11
CA GLU A 152 20.58 -2.58 11.83
C GLU A 152 19.30 -1.87 11.33
N ARG A 153 19.37 -0.54 11.12
CA ARG A 153 18.24 0.27 10.62
C ARG A 153 17.84 -0.13 9.20
N LEU A 154 18.81 -0.30 8.30
CA LEU A 154 18.54 -0.72 6.92
C LEU A 154 18.01 -2.15 6.87
N ALA A 155 18.58 -3.06 7.67
CA ALA A 155 18.08 -4.44 7.79
C ALA A 155 16.63 -4.47 8.29
N THR A 156 16.31 -3.64 9.29
CA THR A 156 14.95 -3.50 9.82
C THR A 156 13.97 -3.01 8.76
N ALA A 157 14.38 -2.00 7.97
CA ALA A 157 13.56 -1.46 6.89
C ALA A 157 13.29 -2.50 5.79
N LEU A 158 14.35 -3.15 5.28
CA LEU A 158 14.23 -4.15 4.23
C LEU A 158 13.44 -5.37 4.68
N LEU A 159 13.68 -5.85 5.91
CA LEU A 159 12.91 -6.96 6.48
C LEU A 159 11.42 -6.63 6.58
N TYR A 160 11.10 -5.38 6.99
CA TYR A 160 9.72 -4.92 7.07
C TYR A 160 9.10 -4.75 5.67
N GLY A 161 9.85 -4.28 4.67
CA GLY A 161 9.41 -4.20 3.27
C GLY A 161 9.04 -5.57 2.71
N ILE A 162 9.96 -6.55 2.80
CA ILE A 162 9.68 -7.93 2.36
C ILE A 162 8.46 -8.50 3.09
N ARG A 163 8.37 -8.30 4.41
CA ARG A 163 7.28 -8.81 5.21
C ARG A 163 5.93 -8.18 4.86
N SER A 164 5.90 -6.88 4.57
CA SER A 164 4.70 -6.15 4.19
C SER A 164 4.14 -6.68 2.88
N ASP A 165 4.97 -6.77 1.86
CA ASP A 165 4.55 -7.14 0.51
C ASP A 165 4.21 -8.61 0.36
N THR A 166 4.89 -9.48 1.10
CA THR A 166 4.64 -10.91 1.14
C THR A 166 3.59 -11.34 2.16
N LEU A 167 2.94 -10.40 2.86
CA LEU A 167 2.04 -10.68 4.00
C LEU A 167 2.67 -11.65 5.00
N ALA A 168 3.86 -11.33 5.49
CA ALA A 168 4.66 -12.17 6.38
C ALA A 168 4.92 -13.57 5.81
N LEU A 169 5.29 -13.64 4.53
CA LEU A 169 5.54 -14.87 3.77
C LEU A 169 4.30 -15.77 3.56
N SER A 170 3.10 -15.25 3.75
CA SER A 170 1.85 -15.97 3.53
C SER A 170 1.27 -15.79 2.12
N ARG A 171 1.81 -14.86 1.33
CA ARG A 171 1.57 -14.75 -0.11
C ARG A 171 2.52 -15.66 -0.89
N ARG A 172 2.34 -15.70 -2.22
CA ARG A 172 3.27 -16.37 -3.12
C ARG A 172 4.65 -15.73 -3.00
N VAL A 173 5.61 -16.46 -2.43
CA VAL A 173 7.01 -16.07 -2.26
C VAL A 173 7.91 -17.04 -3.01
N THR A 174 9.11 -16.58 -3.35
CA THR A 174 10.15 -17.39 -3.94
C THR A 174 11.19 -17.81 -2.89
N GLU A 175 12.04 -18.76 -3.23
CA GLU A 175 13.18 -19.15 -2.40
C GLU A 175 14.11 -17.96 -2.11
N VAL A 176 14.23 -17.03 -3.07
CA VAL A 176 15.08 -15.82 -2.93
C VAL A 176 14.51 -14.86 -1.87
N ASP A 177 13.18 -14.74 -1.77
CA ASP A 177 12.55 -13.92 -0.73
C ASP A 177 12.84 -14.50 0.67
N ILE A 178 12.80 -15.83 0.79
CA ILE A 178 13.12 -16.54 2.03
C ILE A 178 14.61 -16.38 2.39
N GLU A 179 15.50 -16.47 1.41
CA GLU A 179 16.95 -16.26 1.61
C GLU A 179 17.23 -14.83 2.06
N ALA A 180 16.66 -13.81 1.41
CA ALA A 180 16.78 -12.41 1.78
C ALA A 180 16.26 -12.16 3.19
N PHE A 181 15.05 -12.66 3.48
CA PHE A 181 14.45 -12.57 4.81
C PHE A 181 15.36 -13.20 5.89
N THR A 182 15.86 -14.41 5.65
CA THR A 182 16.72 -15.13 6.58
C THR A 182 18.04 -14.40 6.82
N HIS A 183 18.60 -13.77 5.79
CA HIS A 183 19.82 -12.96 5.92
C HIS A 183 19.61 -11.70 6.75
N LEU A 184 18.51 -11.00 6.53
CA LEU A 184 18.17 -9.75 7.23
C LEU A 184 17.72 -9.98 8.68
N TYR A 185 17.12 -11.14 8.96
CA TYR A 185 16.51 -11.45 10.23
C TYR A 185 17.45 -11.25 11.44
N PRO A 186 18.69 -11.79 11.47
CA PRO A 186 19.60 -11.59 12.59
C PRO A 186 20.17 -10.17 12.69
N LEU A 187 20.05 -9.35 11.66
CA LEU A 187 20.57 -7.99 11.60
C LEU A 187 19.55 -6.94 12.03
N ALA A 188 18.26 -7.28 12.00
CA ALA A 188 17.16 -6.35 12.22
C ALA A 188 16.85 -6.12 13.70
N ASN A 189 16.28 -4.94 14.01
CA ASN A 189 15.82 -4.58 15.35
C ASN A 189 14.34 -4.95 15.54
N TYR A 190 14.05 -6.01 16.29
CA TYR A 190 12.71 -6.50 16.54
C TYR A 190 11.86 -5.57 17.39
N ASN A 191 12.46 -4.73 18.23
CA ASN A 191 11.72 -3.75 19.00
C ASN A 191 11.14 -2.67 18.08
N LEU A 192 11.95 -2.22 17.11
CA LEU A 192 11.48 -1.27 16.09
C LEU A 192 10.41 -1.90 15.20
N LEU A 193 10.60 -3.13 14.72
CA LEU A 193 9.60 -3.86 13.93
C LEU A 193 8.25 -3.95 14.67
N ARG A 194 8.28 -4.28 15.97
CA ARG A 194 7.06 -4.35 16.78
C ARG A 194 6.37 -2.99 16.94
N GLN A 195 7.14 -1.91 17.08
CA GLN A 195 6.59 -0.56 17.18
C GLN A 195 5.99 -0.10 15.84
N ILE A 196 6.58 -0.48 14.71
CA ILE A 196 6.04 -0.20 13.37
C ILE A 196 4.73 -0.96 13.17
N ASP A 197 4.68 -2.24 13.51
CA ASP A 197 3.48 -3.07 13.38
C ASP A 197 2.32 -2.61 14.26
N ARG A 198 2.63 -1.99 15.39
CA ARG A 198 1.63 -1.57 16.39
C ARG A 198 1.86 -0.11 16.75
N PRO A 199 1.55 0.81 15.82
CA PRO A 199 1.69 2.23 16.06
C PRO A 199 0.80 2.67 17.23
N GLU A 200 1.25 3.66 17.98
CA GLU A 200 0.48 4.21 19.08
C GLU A 200 -0.82 4.83 18.60
N LEU A 201 -1.91 4.45 19.25
CA LEU A 201 -3.24 4.99 18.98
C LEU A 201 -3.51 6.18 19.90
N PRO A 202 -4.07 7.29 19.39
CA PRO A 202 -4.46 8.39 20.26
C PRO A 202 -5.55 7.96 21.22
N LEU A 203 -5.53 8.49 22.45
CA LEU A 203 -6.55 8.16 23.47
C LEU A 203 -7.98 8.55 23.02
N SER A 204 -8.10 9.56 22.13
CA SER A 204 -9.36 9.93 21.47
C SER A 204 -9.97 8.75 20.70
N PHE A 205 -9.14 7.88 20.12
CA PHE A 205 -9.61 6.68 19.41
C PHE A 205 -10.27 5.67 20.34
N ALA A 206 -9.81 5.52 21.58
CA ALA A 206 -10.46 4.65 22.56
C ALA A 206 -11.93 5.05 22.82
N ARG A 207 -12.23 6.36 22.80
CA ARG A 207 -13.60 6.87 22.93
C ARG A 207 -14.44 6.60 21.68
N ILE A 208 -13.84 6.70 20.50
CA ILE A 208 -14.49 6.38 19.22
C ILE A 208 -14.80 4.88 19.20
N LEU A 209 -13.81 4.05 19.52
CA LEU A 209 -13.93 2.59 19.59
C LEU A 209 -15.06 2.17 20.56
N SER A 210 -15.08 2.69 21.79
CA SER A 210 -16.12 2.38 22.77
C SER A 210 -17.53 2.70 22.23
N ARG A 211 -17.72 3.87 21.63
CA ARG A 211 -19.02 4.26 21.06
C ARG A 211 -19.42 3.41 19.85
N ALA A 212 -18.46 3.06 19.00
CA ALA A 212 -18.70 2.24 17.81
C ALA A 212 -19.06 0.81 18.19
N MET A 213 -18.32 0.21 19.15
CA MET A 213 -18.57 -1.15 19.62
C MET A 213 -19.96 -1.30 20.26
N GLY A 214 -20.41 -0.29 21.04
CA GLY A 214 -21.74 -0.29 21.61
C GLY A 214 -22.89 -0.25 20.60
N ARG A 215 -22.63 0.10 19.36
CA ARG A 215 -23.60 0.12 18.24
C ARG A 215 -23.38 -0.97 17.21
N MET A 216 -22.28 -1.74 17.36
CA MET A 216 -21.95 -2.77 16.38
C MET A 216 -23.08 -3.79 16.28
N ASN A 217 -23.54 -4.05 15.08
CA ASN A 217 -24.57 -5.03 14.78
C ASN A 217 -24.14 -5.84 13.55
N LEU A 218 -24.02 -7.15 13.74
CA LEU A 218 -23.75 -8.10 12.68
C LEU A 218 -25.05 -8.56 12.05
N ARG A 219 -25.24 -8.31 10.74
CA ARG A 219 -26.38 -8.82 9.96
C ARG A 219 -25.84 -9.44 8.67
N ASP A 220 -26.22 -10.66 8.39
CA ASP A 220 -25.85 -11.40 7.18
C ASP A 220 -24.32 -11.45 6.92
N GLY A 221 -23.54 -11.45 8.00
CA GLY A 221 -22.08 -11.38 7.92
C GLY A 221 -21.51 -9.99 7.64
N ILE A 222 -22.34 -8.93 7.64
CA ILE A 222 -21.95 -7.56 7.32
C ILE A 222 -21.98 -6.69 8.57
N VAL A 223 -20.89 -5.96 8.82
CA VAL A 223 -20.78 -4.91 9.82
C VAL A 223 -20.65 -3.56 9.12
N VAL A 224 -21.53 -2.62 9.46
CA VAL A 224 -21.44 -1.22 8.98
C VAL A 224 -21.49 -0.31 10.20
N LEU A 225 -20.50 0.60 10.31
CA LEU A 225 -20.41 1.58 11.36
C LEU A 225 -20.06 2.96 10.81
N HIS A 226 -20.60 4.01 11.43
CA HIS A 226 -20.19 5.39 11.20
C HIS A 226 -19.57 5.96 12.46
N LEU A 227 -18.32 6.40 12.39
CA LEU A 227 -17.52 6.86 13.53
C LEU A 227 -17.83 8.31 13.95
N GLY A 228 -18.59 9.05 13.11
CA GLY A 228 -18.75 10.49 13.27
C GLY A 228 -17.57 11.25 12.68
N VAL A 229 -17.19 12.37 13.29
CA VAL A 229 -15.99 13.12 12.91
C VAL A 229 -14.76 12.41 13.44
N VAL A 230 -13.77 12.24 12.58
CA VAL A 230 -12.46 11.66 12.89
C VAL A 230 -11.36 12.65 12.54
N GLU A 231 -10.26 12.58 13.27
CA GLU A 231 -9.10 13.46 13.06
C GLU A 231 -8.17 12.96 11.96
N ARG A 232 -8.23 11.65 11.66
CA ARG A 232 -7.35 10.98 10.70
C ARG A 232 -8.11 9.83 10.03
N ASP A 233 -7.84 9.59 8.76
CA ASP A 233 -8.50 8.54 7.96
C ASP A 233 -8.05 7.12 8.32
N ASP A 234 -6.82 6.97 8.84
CA ASP A 234 -6.29 5.69 9.30
C ASP A 234 -7.12 5.07 10.44
N LEU A 235 -7.76 5.89 11.28
CA LEU A 235 -8.65 5.40 12.33
C LEU A 235 -9.86 4.63 11.76
N ILE A 236 -10.34 5.03 10.57
CA ILE A 236 -11.41 4.35 9.86
C ILE A 236 -10.92 2.99 9.37
N VAL A 237 -9.71 2.96 8.82
CA VAL A 237 -9.06 1.74 8.32
C VAL A 237 -8.80 0.76 9.45
N GLN A 238 -8.18 1.21 10.54
CA GLN A 238 -7.91 0.38 11.71
C GLN A 238 -9.18 -0.19 12.35
N MET A 239 -10.25 0.60 12.41
CA MET A 239 -11.54 0.11 12.87
C MET A 239 -12.08 -0.98 11.95
N ALA A 240 -11.92 -0.85 10.63
CA ALA A 240 -12.37 -1.87 9.68
C ALA A 240 -11.58 -3.17 9.85
N ASP A 241 -10.26 -3.08 9.97
CA ASP A 241 -9.38 -4.23 10.20
C ASP A 241 -9.68 -4.92 11.56
N PHE A 242 -9.98 -4.13 12.60
CA PHE A 242 -10.38 -4.65 13.91
C PHE A 242 -11.74 -5.35 13.86
N CYS A 243 -12.74 -4.75 13.25
CA CYS A 243 -14.08 -5.33 13.14
C CYS A 243 -14.12 -6.61 12.31
N LEU A 244 -13.21 -6.77 11.33
CA LEU A 244 -13.12 -7.97 10.51
C LEU A 244 -12.66 -9.21 11.30
N GLN A 245 -12.03 -9.03 12.49
CA GLN A 245 -11.55 -10.12 13.34
C GLN A 245 -12.65 -10.83 14.14
N PHE A 246 -13.86 -10.26 14.18
CA PHE A 246 -14.95 -10.89 14.93
C PHE A 246 -15.53 -12.09 14.20
N GLU A 247 -15.89 -13.12 14.95
CA GLU A 247 -16.50 -14.33 14.45
C GLU A 247 -17.79 -14.03 13.64
N GLY A 248 -17.94 -14.67 12.50
CA GLY A 248 -19.10 -14.52 11.62
C GLY A 248 -19.09 -13.27 10.74
N VAL A 249 -18.13 -12.36 10.91
CA VAL A 249 -17.99 -11.19 10.05
C VAL A 249 -17.34 -11.56 8.73
N LYS A 250 -18.01 -11.29 7.61
CA LYS A 250 -17.51 -11.53 6.24
C LYS A 250 -17.05 -10.25 5.57
N LEU A 251 -17.77 -9.15 5.81
CA LEU A 251 -17.48 -7.84 5.25
C LEU A 251 -17.71 -6.73 6.29
N VAL A 252 -16.82 -5.77 6.29
CA VAL A 252 -16.87 -4.59 7.13
C VAL A 252 -16.84 -3.34 6.27
N ALA A 253 -17.74 -2.38 6.52
CA ALA A 253 -17.71 -1.05 5.96
C ALA A 253 -17.75 -0.01 7.08
N ILE A 254 -16.65 0.69 7.27
CA ILE A 254 -16.51 1.74 8.28
C ILE A 254 -16.45 3.10 7.60
N ALA A 255 -17.25 4.05 8.07
CA ALA A 255 -17.28 5.41 7.58
C ALA A 255 -16.89 6.41 8.66
N GLY A 256 -16.25 7.50 8.28
CA GLY A 256 -15.96 8.65 9.13
C GLY A 256 -15.97 9.94 8.33
N LYS A 257 -16.30 11.05 8.97
CA LYS A 257 -16.15 12.37 8.39
C LYS A 257 -14.77 12.91 8.71
N LEU A 258 -14.03 13.22 7.66
CA LEU A 258 -12.71 13.85 7.75
C LEU A 258 -12.78 15.15 6.96
N ASP A 259 -12.58 16.28 7.61
CA ASP A 259 -12.70 17.62 7.04
C ASP A 259 -14.04 17.82 6.27
N ARG A 260 -13.98 17.85 4.94
CA ARG A 260 -15.15 18.05 4.06
C ARG A 260 -15.60 16.77 3.36
N ASP A 261 -15.02 15.63 3.74
CA ASP A 261 -15.24 14.35 3.07
C ASP A 261 -15.84 13.31 4.00
N LEU A 262 -16.62 12.41 3.42
CA LEU A 262 -17.00 11.13 4.00
C LEU A 262 -16.02 10.09 3.47
N VAL A 263 -15.18 9.57 4.34
CA VAL A 263 -14.23 8.50 4.02
C VAL A 263 -14.84 7.17 4.45
N ILE A 264 -14.78 6.18 3.56
CA ILE A 264 -15.31 4.83 3.80
C ILE A 264 -14.19 3.83 3.53
N ALA A 265 -13.88 3.00 4.51
CA ALA A 265 -12.98 1.85 4.36
C ALA A 265 -13.79 0.56 4.35
N VAL A 266 -13.50 -0.33 3.40
CA VAL A 266 -14.15 -1.63 3.27
C VAL A 266 -13.09 -2.73 3.37
N ARG A 267 -13.43 -3.78 4.11
CA ARG A 267 -12.59 -4.97 4.29
C ARG A 267 -13.42 -6.24 4.16
N ASN A 268 -12.83 -7.28 3.59
CA ASN A 268 -13.40 -8.63 3.59
C ASN A 268 -12.28 -9.69 3.66
N HIS A 269 -12.62 -10.93 3.95
CA HIS A 269 -11.66 -12.05 4.02
C HIS A 269 -11.22 -12.58 2.64
N GLY A 270 -11.71 -12.01 1.54
CA GLY A 270 -11.39 -12.50 0.18
C GLY A 270 -12.00 -13.85 -0.17
N VAL A 271 -12.91 -14.37 0.66
CA VAL A 271 -13.62 -15.64 0.46
C VAL A 271 -14.94 -15.36 -0.27
N GLY A 272 -15.23 -16.18 -1.28
CA GLY A 272 -16.46 -16.05 -2.08
C GLY A 272 -16.31 -15.06 -3.25
N HIS A 273 -17.44 -14.56 -3.76
CA HIS A 273 -17.51 -13.75 -4.98
C HIS A 273 -17.39 -12.23 -4.72
N SER A 274 -17.38 -11.78 -3.46
CA SER A 274 -17.36 -10.36 -3.12
C SER A 274 -16.00 -9.71 -3.39
N HIS A 275 -15.98 -8.74 -4.32
CA HIS A 275 -14.81 -7.94 -4.66
C HIS A 275 -14.99 -6.52 -4.12
N SER A 276 -14.37 -6.21 -2.96
CA SER A 276 -14.54 -4.92 -2.28
C SER A 276 -14.34 -3.71 -3.19
N GLY A 277 -13.29 -3.73 -4.05
CA GLY A 277 -13.00 -2.64 -4.97
C GLY A 277 -14.12 -2.40 -5.99
N GLU A 278 -14.72 -3.45 -6.54
CA GLU A 278 -15.83 -3.34 -7.50
C GLU A 278 -17.11 -2.86 -6.83
N ILE A 279 -17.41 -3.38 -5.64
CA ILE A 279 -18.58 -2.93 -4.85
C ILE A 279 -18.47 -1.43 -4.58
N VAL A 280 -17.33 -0.98 -4.08
CA VAL A 280 -17.13 0.42 -3.70
C VAL A 280 -17.15 1.33 -4.93
N LYS A 281 -16.53 0.92 -6.05
CA LYS A 281 -16.61 1.64 -7.34
C LYS A 281 -18.06 1.78 -7.80
N ARG A 282 -18.81 0.70 -7.83
CA ARG A 282 -20.23 0.71 -8.26
C ARG A 282 -21.08 1.62 -7.40
N LEU A 283 -20.84 1.66 -6.08
CA LEU A 283 -21.63 2.45 -5.15
C LEU A 283 -21.29 3.94 -5.17
N PHE A 284 -20.03 4.31 -5.39
CA PHE A 284 -19.55 5.65 -5.04
C PHE A 284 -18.75 6.37 -6.12
N ASN A 285 -18.34 5.72 -7.23
CA ASN A 285 -17.49 6.34 -8.24
C ASN A 285 -18.09 7.55 -8.93
N GLU A 286 -19.42 7.63 -8.97
CA GLU A 286 -20.14 8.79 -9.57
C GLU A 286 -20.13 10.03 -8.67
N ILE A 287 -19.90 9.88 -7.37
CA ILE A 287 -20.00 10.98 -6.39
C ILE A 287 -18.70 11.25 -5.63
N GLY A 288 -17.65 10.47 -5.90
CA GLY A 288 -16.36 10.60 -5.24
C GLY A 288 -15.29 9.72 -5.87
N SER A 289 -14.12 9.70 -5.28
CA SER A 289 -13.07 8.74 -5.63
C SER A 289 -13.32 7.42 -4.93
N ALA A 290 -13.40 6.32 -5.67
CA ALA A 290 -13.70 5.00 -5.13
C ALA A 290 -12.90 3.91 -5.84
N GLY A 291 -12.29 2.99 -5.07
CA GLY A 291 -11.49 1.91 -5.64
C GLY A 291 -10.89 0.99 -4.60
N GLY A 292 -10.11 0.02 -5.07
CA GLY A 292 -9.42 -0.94 -4.22
C GLY A 292 -9.23 -2.29 -4.89
N HIS A 293 -8.82 -3.25 -4.09
CA HIS A 293 -8.57 -4.63 -4.46
C HIS A 293 -9.70 -5.54 -3.99
N ARG A 294 -9.50 -6.86 -4.17
CA ARG A 294 -10.49 -7.86 -3.79
C ARG A 294 -10.87 -7.79 -2.31
N ASN A 295 -9.89 -7.64 -1.42
CA ASN A 295 -10.08 -7.76 0.03
C ASN A 295 -10.21 -6.41 0.74
N MET A 296 -9.83 -5.32 0.08
CA MET A 296 -9.82 -3.98 0.66
C MET A 296 -10.21 -2.93 -0.38
N ALA A 297 -10.98 -1.93 0.07
CA ALA A 297 -11.34 -0.80 -0.76
C ALA A 297 -11.52 0.46 0.07
N LYS A 298 -11.44 1.61 -0.60
CA LYS A 298 -11.66 2.92 0.00
C LYS A 298 -12.51 3.79 -0.92
N ALA A 299 -13.40 4.59 -0.34
CA ALA A 299 -14.04 5.69 -1.02
C ALA A 299 -13.80 6.99 -0.26
N VAL A 300 -13.60 8.08 -0.99
CA VAL A 300 -13.52 9.44 -0.46
C VAL A 300 -14.57 10.26 -1.20
N ILE A 301 -15.60 10.70 -0.49
CA ILE A 301 -16.80 11.31 -1.05
C ILE A 301 -16.96 12.70 -0.45
N PRO A 302 -16.91 13.79 -1.24
CA PRO A 302 -17.23 15.12 -0.73
C PRO A 302 -18.61 15.12 -0.04
N LEU A 303 -18.69 15.62 1.20
CA LEU A 303 -19.96 15.71 1.95
C LEU A 303 -21.04 16.46 1.19
N SER A 304 -20.65 17.40 0.34
CA SER A 304 -21.59 18.10 -0.57
C SER A 304 -22.17 17.16 -1.64
N ALA A 305 -21.38 16.25 -2.19
CA ALA A 305 -21.85 15.26 -3.17
C ALA A 305 -22.71 14.18 -2.49
N TRP A 306 -22.30 13.71 -1.31
CA TRP A 306 -23.13 12.83 -0.49
C TRP A 306 -24.49 13.44 -0.20
N ARG A 307 -24.51 14.72 0.25
CA ARG A 307 -25.78 15.43 0.53
C ARG A 307 -26.67 15.58 -0.69
N ARG A 308 -26.10 15.84 -1.87
CA ARG A 308 -26.91 15.93 -3.12
C ARG A 308 -27.58 14.59 -3.44
N ARG A 309 -26.92 13.47 -3.21
CA ARG A 309 -27.46 12.13 -3.50
C ARG A 309 -28.43 11.65 -2.41
N GLU A 310 -28.05 11.79 -1.15
CA GLU A 310 -28.76 11.18 -0.01
C GLU A 310 -29.63 12.18 0.80
N GLY A 311 -29.60 13.46 0.46
CA GLY A 311 -30.40 14.51 1.09
C GLY A 311 -29.87 15.00 2.45
N THR A 312 -28.97 14.27 3.12
CA THR A 312 -28.50 14.60 4.46
C THR A 312 -27.05 14.16 4.69
N THR A 313 -26.39 14.86 5.64
CA THR A 313 -25.07 14.49 6.17
C THR A 313 -25.11 14.26 7.68
N ARG A 314 -26.30 14.07 8.28
CA ARG A 314 -26.43 13.82 9.72
C ARG A 314 -25.85 12.44 10.06
N ASP A 315 -25.11 12.34 11.17
CA ASP A 315 -24.43 11.10 11.57
C ASP A 315 -25.38 9.92 11.75
N ASN A 316 -26.57 10.18 12.30
CA ASN A 316 -27.58 9.15 12.53
C ASN A 316 -28.26 8.63 11.23
N ALA A 317 -28.06 9.28 10.10
CA ALA A 317 -28.60 8.88 8.82
C ALA A 317 -27.57 8.16 7.92
N ILE A 318 -26.28 8.43 8.13
CA ILE A 318 -25.20 7.86 7.30
C ILE A 318 -25.09 6.33 7.48
N GLU A 319 -25.02 5.85 8.71
CA GLU A 319 -24.85 4.41 8.99
C GLU A 319 -26.00 3.56 8.46
N PRO A 320 -27.29 3.87 8.72
CA PRO A 320 -28.39 3.11 8.15
C PRO A 320 -28.37 3.08 6.62
N ARG A 321 -28.06 4.22 5.99
CA ARG A 321 -28.00 4.31 4.53
C ARG A 321 -26.85 3.50 3.92
N LEU A 322 -25.66 3.56 4.52
CA LEU A 322 -24.54 2.73 4.10
C LEU A 322 -24.88 1.25 4.24
N ARG A 323 -25.52 0.86 5.33
CA ARG A 323 -25.96 -0.53 5.56
C ARG A 323 -26.88 -1.01 4.44
N GLU A 324 -27.89 -0.22 4.08
CA GLU A 324 -28.79 -0.54 2.98
C GLU A 324 -28.03 -0.70 1.65
N LEU A 325 -27.14 0.24 1.34
CA LEU A 325 -26.35 0.22 0.09
C LEU A 325 -25.45 -1.03 0.01
N PHE A 326 -24.73 -1.36 1.07
CA PHE A 326 -23.83 -2.53 1.08
C PHE A 326 -24.62 -3.83 1.08
N THR A 327 -25.71 -3.96 1.85
CA THR A 327 -26.55 -5.15 1.86
C THR A 327 -27.13 -5.41 0.46
N THR A 328 -27.70 -4.39 -0.17
CA THR A 328 -28.27 -4.52 -1.54
C THR A 328 -27.20 -4.89 -2.56
N ALA A 329 -25.99 -4.31 -2.45
CA ALA A 329 -24.91 -4.58 -3.38
C ALA A 329 -24.40 -6.04 -3.27
N ILE A 330 -24.36 -6.60 -2.07
CA ILE A 330 -23.89 -7.96 -1.82
C ILE A 330 -24.92 -9.02 -2.20
N LEU A 331 -26.18 -8.83 -1.81
CA LEU A 331 -27.27 -9.75 -2.19
C LEU A 331 -27.42 -9.83 -3.71
N GLY A 332 -27.29 -8.70 -4.42
CA GLY A 332 -27.32 -8.69 -5.89
C GLY A 332 -26.10 -9.40 -6.55
N GLU A 333 -25.01 -9.66 -5.84
CA GLU A 333 -23.89 -10.48 -6.31
C GLU A 333 -24.14 -11.98 -6.08
N GLU A 334 -24.70 -12.34 -4.96
CA GLU A 334 -25.07 -13.74 -4.66
C GLU A 334 -26.11 -14.27 -5.66
N ASP A 335 -27.13 -13.47 -6.01
CA ASP A 335 -28.12 -13.83 -7.03
C ASP A 335 -27.52 -14.02 -8.43
N ARG A 336 -26.54 -13.20 -8.80
CA ARG A 336 -25.82 -13.33 -10.09
C ARG A 336 -24.92 -14.57 -10.12
N ALA A 337 -24.23 -14.88 -9.04
CA ALA A 337 -23.38 -16.05 -8.94
C ALA A 337 -24.18 -17.36 -8.97
N GLY A 338 -25.31 -17.41 -8.26
CA GLY A 338 -26.24 -18.55 -8.29
C GLY A 338 -26.86 -18.80 -9.67
N SER A 339 -27.09 -17.74 -10.46
CA SER A 339 -27.64 -17.86 -11.82
C SER A 339 -26.61 -18.35 -12.86
N ILE A 340 -25.30 -18.13 -12.63
CA ILE A 340 -24.21 -18.62 -13.51
C ILE A 340 -23.97 -20.11 -13.28
N ASP A 341 -24.02 -20.56 -12.04
CA ASP A 341 -23.79 -21.96 -11.67
C ASP A 341 -24.92 -22.87 -12.18
N GLN A 342 -26.17 -22.37 -12.20
CA GLN A 342 -27.32 -23.09 -12.77
C GLN A 342 -27.30 -23.16 -14.31
N ARG A 343 -26.59 -22.26 -15.00
CA ARG A 343 -26.42 -22.33 -16.47
C ARG A 343 -25.32 -23.25 -16.91
N SER A 344 -24.26 -23.42 -16.09
CA SER A 344 -23.16 -24.34 -16.37
C SER A 344 -23.58 -25.81 -16.19
N THR A 345 -24.51 -26.08 -15.29
CA THR A 345 -25.06 -27.46 -15.08
C THR A 345 -26.11 -27.85 -16.11
N LYS A 346 -26.72 -26.93 -16.86
CA LYS A 346 -27.71 -27.24 -17.92
C LYS A 346 -27.10 -27.45 -19.30
N ASN A 347 -25.83 -27.06 -19.52
CA ASN A 347 -25.14 -27.24 -20.81
C ASN A 347 -24.18 -28.45 -20.83
N GLY A 348 -24.22 -29.32 -19.81
CA GLY A 348 -23.40 -30.51 -19.66
C GLY A 348 -24.22 -31.82 -19.60
N ALA A 349 -25.49 -31.82 -20.05
CA ALA A 349 -26.32 -33.01 -20.14
C ALA A 349 -26.68 -33.31 -21.59
#